data_b93f2e34aecf461b0581363b9fa39220
#
_entry.id   b93f2e34aecf461b0581363b9fa39220
#
_cell.length_a   1.000
_cell.length_b   1.000
_cell.length_c   1.000
_cell.angle_alpha   90.00
_cell.angle_beta   90.00
_cell.angle_gamma   90.00
#
_symmetry.space_group_name_H-M   'P 1'
#
loop_
_entity.id
_entity.type
_entity.pdbx_description
1 polymer ?
#
loop_
_entity_poly.entity_id
_entity_poly.type
_entity_poly.pdbx_seq_one_letter_code
_entity_poly.pdbx_strand_id
1 'polypeptide(L)'
;MMSMNLREQSSFICKLLNLVDCAIVCGFLWVLVHWYRVPWNYFYTYLLWLSFGLSLVSFQXFQLYRSWRGWKFYLEFLVIAKAWGAVIGVLLFYFFIFKISHAYSRVVFLIWSXVTPFXLFIVHVXVRKIXHFYRSRGKNIRRAVVAGAGDLGINLIKEVEGXPWAGIEVLGFFDDKXXPNEKQTVAGXPILGRISEIKXYLLXNXIDYVYVALPMRAEKKIFTILREXRSLGARVYLVPDXYIXGLHHAEIQSLGNTLVLNFNPNTXWKRSFDIXFSXLAIIXTLPLTILIAXLVKLQDGGPVFYKHSRITAAGKEFQXLKFRSMVVDADEQLKQLLADNPEXREEWRRSFKLKNDPRITRLGKILRKSSLDELPQFINALKGEMSVVGARPIVGKGLTDFYKESAGRYCSMKPGITGPWQVERRSDTSNYDERVGMDDWYILNYSLWTDIKIILKTIKRIFDGRGAV
;
A
#
# COMPACT_ATOMS: atom_id res chain seq x y z
N MET A 1 -9.96 27.93 -37.20
CA MET A 1 -9.42 27.63 -35.85
C MET A 1 -8.79 26.25 -35.87
N MET A 2 -7.47 26.20 -35.85
CA MET A 2 -6.67 25.00 -35.96
C MET A 2 -6.87 24.13 -34.71
N SER A 3 -7.48 22.98 -34.85
CA SER A 3 -7.48 21.94 -33.79
C SER A 3 -6.06 21.40 -33.65
N MET A 4 -5.27 22.04 -32.83
CA MET A 4 -3.91 21.57 -32.51
C MET A 4 -4.02 20.17 -31.88
N ASN A 5 -3.37 19.20 -32.51
CA ASN A 5 -3.35 17.78 -32.11
C ASN A 5 -2.82 17.64 -30.68
N LEU A 6 -3.68 17.31 -29.74
CA LEU A 6 -3.37 17.10 -28.31
C LEU A 6 -2.28 16.01 -28.07
N ARG A 7 -1.98 15.17 -29.06
CA ARG A 7 -0.89 14.18 -28.98
C ARG A 7 0.49 14.84 -29.02
N GLU A 8 0.69 15.86 -29.84
CA GLU A 8 1.94 16.65 -29.87
C GLU A 8 2.09 17.51 -28.62
N GLN A 9 0.97 18.07 -28.11
CA GLN A 9 0.98 18.85 -26.87
C GLN A 9 1.36 17.99 -25.64
N SER A 10 1.02 16.69 -25.60
CA SER A 10 1.39 15.85 -24.45
C SER A 10 2.90 15.68 -24.32
N SER A 11 3.60 15.53 -25.46
CA SER A 11 5.06 15.47 -25.48
C SER A 11 5.71 16.78 -25.05
N PHE A 12 5.16 17.91 -25.53
CA PHE A 12 5.64 19.25 -25.17
C PHE A 12 5.44 19.53 -23.66
N ILE A 13 4.25 19.22 -23.12
CA ILE A 13 3.94 19.39 -21.69
C ILE A 13 4.89 18.54 -20.81
N CYS A 14 5.18 17.29 -21.23
CA CYS A 14 6.12 16.44 -20.50
C CYS A 14 7.55 17.02 -20.48
N LYS A 15 8.01 17.56 -21.63
CA LYS A 15 9.32 18.23 -21.72
C LYS A 15 9.37 19.50 -20.88
N LEU A 16 8.29 20.30 -20.92
CA LEU A 16 8.18 21.53 -20.12
C LEU A 16 8.20 21.20 -18.62
N LEU A 17 7.45 20.17 -18.20
CA LEU A 17 7.42 19.75 -16.79
C LEU A 17 8.79 19.27 -16.32
N ASN A 18 9.52 18.52 -17.19
CA ASN A 18 10.90 18.11 -16.88
C ASN A 18 11.83 19.33 -16.64
N LEU A 19 11.71 20.33 -17.50
CA LEU A 19 12.51 21.58 -17.33
C LEU A 19 12.12 22.32 -16.04
N VAL A 20 10.83 22.36 -15.72
CA VAL A 20 10.33 22.96 -14.47
C VAL A 20 10.88 22.21 -13.25
N ASP A 21 10.87 20.89 -13.27
CA ASP A 21 11.40 20.08 -12.18
C ASP A 21 12.92 20.32 -11.99
N CYS A 22 13.66 20.35 -13.09
CA CYS A 22 15.11 20.67 -13.05
C CYS A 22 15.35 22.10 -12.51
N ALA A 23 14.50 23.05 -12.91
CA ALA A 23 14.56 24.43 -12.39
C ALA A 23 14.27 24.49 -10.88
N ILE A 24 13.33 23.68 -10.39
CA ILE A 24 13.01 23.55 -8.95
C ILE A 24 14.23 22.98 -8.19
N VAL A 25 14.86 21.93 -8.72
CA VAL A 25 16.08 21.33 -8.13
C VAL A 25 17.16 22.39 -7.97
N CYS A 26 17.45 23.14 -9.04
CA CYS A 26 18.49 24.16 -9.08
C CYS A 26 18.13 25.39 -8.23
N GLY A 27 16.90 25.87 -8.34
CA GLY A 27 16.38 27.02 -7.59
C GLY A 27 16.38 26.75 -6.08
N PHE A 28 16.01 25.54 -5.67
CA PHE A 28 16.01 25.17 -4.26
C PHE A 28 17.45 25.12 -3.71
N LEU A 29 18.41 24.61 -4.48
CA LEU A 29 19.83 24.64 -4.10
C LEU A 29 20.28 26.09 -3.91
N TRP A 30 19.97 26.98 -4.88
CA TRP A 30 20.32 28.39 -4.85
C TRP A 30 19.73 29.07 -3.60
N VAL A 31 18.44 28.85 -3.31
CA VAL A 31 17.76 29.40 -2.13
C VAL A 31 18.46 28.96 -0.84
N LEU A 32 18.78 27.66 -0.71
CA LEU A 32 19.39 27.12 0.49
C LEU A 32 20.80 27.71 0.74
N VAL A 33 21.62 27.84 -0.31
CA VAL A 33 22.97 28.41 -0.20
C VAL A 33 22.88 29.84 0.34
N HIS A 34 21.96 30.66 -0.19
CA HIS A 34 21.75 32.04 0.25
C HIS A 34 21.13 32.13 1.65
N TRP A 35 20.15 31.25 1.97
CA TRP A 35 19.50 31.19 3.29
C TRP A 35 20.50 30.89 4.40
N TYR A 36 21.40 29.93 4.14
CA TYR A 36 22.47 29.56 5.11
C TYR A 36 23.69 30.49 5.05
N ARG A 37 23.62 31.56 4.25
CA ARG A 37 24.70 32.57 4.07
C ARG A 37 26.04 31.92 3.67
N VAL A 38 25.99 30.82 2.91
CA VAL A 38 27.18 30.16 2.39
C VAL A 38 27.67 30.97 1.16
N PRO A 39 28.94 31.34 1.08
CA PRO A 39 29.44 32.08 -0.11
C PRO A 39 29.22 31.26 -1.39
N TRP A 40 28.56 31.87 -2.37
CA TRP A 40 28.42 31.27 -3.69
C TRP A 40 29.78 31.27 -4.39
N ASN A 41 30.24 30.12 -4.82
CA ASN A 41 31.50 29.93 -5.50
C ASN A 41 31.35 29.04 -6.74
N TYR A 42 32.43 28.87 -7.52
CA TYR A 42 32.40 28.08 -8.74
C TYR A 42 32.00 26.62 -8.49
N PHE A 43 32.26 26.04 -7.32
CA PHE A 43 31.85 24.68 -6.97
C PHE A 43 30.30 24.56 -6.96
N TYR A 44 29.60 25.54 -6.38
CA TYR A 44 28.12 25.56 -6.39
C TYR A 44 27.57 25.75 -7.80
N THR A 45 28.27 26.51 -8.65
CA THR A 45 27.90 26.66 -10.06
C THR A 45 28.04 25.32 -10.80
N TYR A 46 29.14 24.59 -10.59
CA TYR A 46 29.30 23.23 -11.16
C TYR A 46 28.25 22.26 -10.63
N LEU A 47 28.00 22.26 -9.31
CA LEU A 47 26.96 21.41 -8.70
C LEU A 47 25.60 21.70 -9.31
N LEU A 48 25.24 22.95 -9.53
CA LEU A 48 24.00 23.38 -10.12
C LEU A 48 23.84 22.81 -11.54
N TRP A 49 24.83 23.01 -12.42
CA TRP A 49 24.76 22.52 -13.80
C TRP A 49 24.83 20.99 -13.88
N LEU A 50 25.62 20.36 -13.03
CA LEU A 50 25.72 18.90 -12.96
C LEU A 50 24.40 18.29 -12.48
N SER A 51 23.80 18.85 -11.42
CA SER A 51 22.49 18.38 -10.92
C SER A 51 21.38 18.62 -11.94
N PHE A 52 21.40 19.73 -12.67
CA PHE A 52 20.46 20.01 -13.77
C PHE A 52 20.53 18.89 -14.85
N GLY A 53 21.74 18.62 -15.35
CA GLY A 53 21.95 17.59 -16.38
C GLY A 53 21.59 16.19 -15.91
N LEU A 54 22.01 15.83 -14.69
CA LEU A 54 21.69 14.52 -14.09
C LEU A 54 20.19 14.36 -13.88
N SER A 55 19.49 15.40 -13.42
CA SER A 55 18.04 15.38 -13.22
C SER A 55 17.29 15.22 -14.53
N LEU A 56 17.70 15.96 -15.58
CA LEU A 56 17.13 15.85 -16.93
C LEU A 56 17.12 14.39 -17.42
N VAL A 57 18.25 13.70 -17.26
CA VAL A 57 18.42 12.30 -17.69
C VAL A 57 17.69 11.35 -16.74
N SER A 58 17.88 11.49 -15.45
CA SER A 58 17.33 10.59 -14.44
C SER A 58 15.81 10.58 -14.47
N PHE A 59 15.16 11.74 -14.50
CA PHE A 59 13.70 11.85 -14.48
C PHE A 59 13.07 11.21 -15.74
N GLN A 60 13.74 11.23 -16.84
CA GLN A 60 13.36 10.50 -18.05
C GLN A 60 13.63 8.99 -17.95
N UNK A 61 14.69 8.73 -17.39
CA UNK A 61 15.01 7.42 -17.26
C UNK A 61 14.14 6.71 -16.45
N PHE A 62 13.67 7.20 -15.37
CA PHE A 62 12.71 6.59 -14.46
C PHE A 62 11.25 6.77 -14.90
N GLN A 63 11.00 7.29 -16.05
CA GLN A 63 9.66 7.50 -16.62
C GLN A 63 8.75 8.33 -15.71
N LEU A 64 9.30 9.39 -15.08
CA LEU A 64 8.54 10.25 -14.17
C LEU A 64 7.33 10.90 -14.87
N TYR A 65 7.45 11.21 -16.16
CA TYR A 65 6.41 11.93 -16.95
C TYR A 65 5.46 10.99 -17.70
N ARG A 66 5.36 9.72 -17.29
CA ARG A 66 4.34 8.81 -17.83
C ARG A 66 2.94 9.27 -17.42
N SER A 67 1.91 8.75 -18.07
CA SER A 67 0.53 9.04 -17.68
C SER A 67 0.20 8.44 -16.30
N TRP A 68 -0.07 9.31 -15.35
CA TRP A 68 -0.44 8.91 -13.98
C TRP A 68 -1.96 8.80 -13.76
N ARG A 69 -2.75 8.69 -14.86
CA ARG A 69 -4.21 8.51 -14.79
C ARG A 69 -4.54 7.20 -14.06
N GLY A 70 -5.36 7.27 -13.03
CA GLY A 70 -5.75 6.08 -12.25
C GLY A 70 -4.73 5.57 -11.24
N TRP A 71 -3.49 6.08 -11.23
CA TRP A 71 -2.45 5.63 -10.30
C TRP A 71 -2.55 6.33 -8.95
N LYS A 72 -2.18 5.62 -7.88
CA LYS A 72 -2.14 6.17 -6.51
C LYS A 72 -0.98 7.17 -6.37
N PHE A 73 -1.19 8.25 -5.63
CA PHE A 73 -0.21 9.35 -5.47
C PHE A 73 1.13 8.88 -4.92
N TYR A 74 1.13 7.94 -3.97
CA TYR A 74 2.36 7.46 -3.36
C TYR A 74 3.32 6.76 -4.36
N LEU A 75 2.78 6.17 -5.42
CA LEU A 75 3.61 5.52 -6.47
C LEU A 75 4.41 6.56 -7.25
N GLU A 76 3.81 7.72 -7.50
CA GLU A 76 4.49 8.85 -8.13
C GLU A 76 5.63 9.37 -7.23
N PHE A 77 5.37 9.52 -5.93
CA PHE A 77 6.40 9.88 -4.94
C PHE A 77 7.57 8.90 -4.95
N LEU A 78 7.30 7.60 -4.99
CA LEU A 78 8.34 6.57 -5.03
C LEU A 78 9.22 6.69 -6.29
N VAL A 79 8.62 7.03 -7.44
CA VAL A 79 9.39 7.24 -8.68
C VAL A 79 10.26 8.50 -8.55
N ILE A 80 9.70 9.60 -8.02
CA ILE A 80 10.47 10.84 -7.74
C ILE A 80 11.65 10.53 -6.81
N ALA A 81 11.39 9.82 -5.70
CA ALA A 81 12.42 9.48 -4.71
C ALA A 81 13.53 8.59 -5.30
N LYS A 82 13.17 7.62 -6.14
CA LYS A 82 14.15 6.75 -6.84
C LYS A 82 14.99 7.55 -7.84
N ALA A 83 14.33 8.35 -8.67
CA ALA A 83 14.99 9.16 -9.70
C ALA A 83 15.95 10.18 -9.07
N TRP A 84 15.49 10.87 -8.02
CA TRP A 84 16.31 11.84 -7.27
C TRP A 84 17.42 11.14 -6.48
N GLY A 85 17.13 10.00 -5.86
CA GLY A 85 18.13 9.19 -5.17
C GLY A 85 19.27 8.77 -6.08
N ALA A 86 18.97 8.45 -7.34
CA ALA A 86 20.01 8.14 -8.35
C ALA A 86 20.89 9.37 -8.62
N VAL A 87 20.29 10.57 -8.74
CA VAL A 87 21.05 11.84 -8.92
C VAL A 87 22.00 12.04 -7.72
N ILE A 88 21.47 11.94 -6.50
CA ILE A 88 22.27 12.10 -5.26
C ILE A 88 23.39 11.05 -5.20
N GLY A 89 23.10 9.79 -5.56
CA GLY A 89 24.10 8.72 -5.60
C GLY A 89 25.27 9.05 -6.53
N VAL A 90 24.96 9.55 -7.73
CA VAL A 90 26.00 9.98 -8.70
C VAL A 90 26.79 11.17 -8.16
N LEU A 91 26.12 12.14 -7.53
CA LEU A 91 26.80 13.31 -6.94
C LEU A 91 27.73 12.92 -5.79
N LEU A 92 27.30 12.01 -4.91
CA LEU A 92 28.14 11.52 -3.82
C LEU A 92 29.35 10.75 -4.35
N PHE A 93 29.13 9.92 -5.38
CA PHE A 93 30.22 9.21 -6.06
C PHE A 93 31.22 10.19 -6.69
N TYR A 94 30.72 11.25 -7.33
CA TYR A 94 31.53 12.34 -7.88
C TYR A 94 32.38 13.03 -6.78
N PHE A 95 31.74 13.37 -5.64
CA PHE A 95 32.45 14.02 -4.51
C PHE A 95 33.53 13.10 -3.92
N PHE A 96 33.26 11.79 -3.90
CA PHE A 96 34.22 10.81 -3.38
C PHE A 96 35.44 10.69 -4.29
N ILE A 97 35.25 10.55 -5.61
CA ILE A 97 36.34 10.38 -6.58
C ILE A 97 37.27 11.62 -6.58
N PHE A 98 36.64 12.80 -6.65
CA PHE A 98 37.45 14.06 -6.77
C PHE A 98 37.84 14.64 -5.43
N LYS A 99 37.46 14.00 -4.32
CA LYS A 99 37.78 14.45 -2.93
C LYS A 99 37.39 15.91 -2.65
N ILE A 100 36.28 16.39 -3.28
CA ILE A 100 35.83 17.79 -3.22
C ILE A 100 34.67 18.03 -2.23
N SER A 101 34.35 17.05 -1.40
CA SER A 101 33.25 17.16 -0.42
C SER A 101 33.43 18.34 0.55
N HIS A 102 34.69 18.74 0.82
CA HIS A 102 35.03 19.87 1.71
C HIS A 102 34.60 21.24 1.13
N ALA A 103 34.38 21.32 -0.19
CA ALA A 103 33.99 22.55 -0.87
C ALA A 103 32.49 22.90 -0.69
N TYR A 104 31.70 21.97 -0.14
CA TYR A 104 30.27 22.11 0.00
C TYR A 104 29.83 22.07 1.46
N SER A 105 28.83 22.89 1.83
CA SER A 105 28.22 22.85 3.16
C SER A 105 27.45 21.54 3.31
N ARG A 106 27.82 20.73 4.30
CA ARG A 106 27.15 19.45 4.62
C ARG A 106 25.66 19.65 4.95
N VAL A 107 25.37 20.73 5.69
CA VAL A 107 23.97 21.04 6.10
C VAL A 107 23.13 21.39 4.87
N VAL A 108 23.63 22.27 3.99
CA VAL A 108 22.93 22.65 2.75
C VAL A 108 22.68 21.39 1.88
N PHE A 109 23.70 20.57 1.68
CA PHE A 109 23.60 19.36 0.85
C PHE A 109 22.61 18.36 1.43
N LEU A 110 22.62 18.13 2.75
CA LEU A 110 21.69 17.21 3.42
C LEU A 110 20.24 17.69 3.30
N ILE A 111 19.98 18.97 3.59
CA ILE A 111 18.63 19.56 3.50
C ILE A 111 18.16 19.50 2.04
N TRP A 112 19.00 19.88 1.10
CA TRP A 112 18.69 19.82 -0.32
C TRP A 112 18.36 18.38 -0.77
N SER A 113 19.17 17.44 -0.37
CA SER A 113 18.94 16.02 -0.70
C SER A 113 17.62 15.49 -0.11
N UNK A 114 17.24 15.87 1.00
CA UNK A 114 16.19 15.37 1.63
C UNK A 114 14.99 15.99 1.27
N VAL A 115 15.00 17.27 1.10
CA VAL A 115 13.73 18.03 0.93
C VAL A 115 13.28 18.09 -0.53
N THR A 116 14.19 18.07 -1.48
CA THR A 116 13.87 18.18 -2.92
C THR A 116 12.76 17.20 -3.38
N PRO A 117 12.77 15.91 -3.05
CA PRO A 117 11.70 15.02 -3.54
C PRO A 117 10.32 15.43 -3.03
N PHE A 118 10.24 16.03 -1.90
CA PHE A 118 8.96 16.59 -1.40
C PHE A 118 8.54 17.86 -2.16
N UNK A 119 9.44 18.63 -2.57
CA UNK A 119 9.22 19.67 -3.26
C UNK A 119 8.71 19.39 -4.54
N LEU A 120 9.34 18.47 -5.19
CA LEU A 120 8.86 17.98 -6.49
C LEU A 120 7.47 17.33 -6.38
N PHE A 121 7.28 16.47 -5.41
CA PHE A 121 6.00 15.79 -5.20
C PHE A 121 4.84 16.77 -4.99
N ILE A 122 5.04 17.83 -4.22
CA ILE A 122 4.00 18.85 -4.00
C ILE A 122 3.61 19.51 -5.33
N VAL A 123 4.58 19.84 -6.17
CA VAL A 123 4.34 20.42 -7.50
C VAL A 123 3.57 19.42 -8.38
N HIS A 124 3.99 18.17 -8.42
CA HIS A 124 3.31 17.10 -9.18
C HIS A 124 1.87 16.90 -8.71
N VAL A 125 1.65 16.91 -7.44
CA VAL A 125 0.28 16.84 -6.86
C VAL A 125 -0.56 18.06 -7.27
N UNK A 126 0.05 19.13 -7.37
CA UNK A 126 -0.60 20.17 -7.76
C UNK A 126 -0.99 20.21 -9.13
N VAL A 127 -0.05 19.89 -9.93
CA VAL A 127 -0.33 19.76 -11.38
C VAL A 127 -1.42 18.69 -11.64
N ARG A 128 -1.33 17.58 -10.96
CA ARG A 128 -2.28 16.47 -11.07
C ARG A 128 -3.69 16.88 -10.60
N LYS A 129 -3.84 17.62 -9.52
CA LYS A 129 -5.14 18.15 -9.05
C LYS A 129 -5.74 19.13 -10.07
N ILE A 130 -4.93 19.98 -10.64
CA ILE A 130 -5.32 20.85 -11.74
C ILE A 130 -5.82 20.03 -12.95
N UNK A 131 -5.08 19.04 -13.27
CA UNK A 131 -5.41 18.23 -14.21
C UNK A 131 -6.59 17.58 -14.00
N HIS A 132 -7.01 17.05 -12.78
CA HIS A 132 -8.28 16.41 -12.39
C HIS A 132 -9.47 17.38 -12.53
N PHE A 133 -9.32 18.58 -12.03
CA PHE A 133 -10.34 19.63 -12.11
C PHE A 133 -10.74 19.95 -13.56
N TYR A 134 -9.78 20.05 -14.48
CA TYR A 134 -10.10 20.27 -15.90
C TYR A 134 -10.82 19.08 -16.53
N ARG A 135 -10.45 17.85 -16.16
CA ARG A 135 -11.09 16.63 -16.67
C ARG A 135 -12.52 16.49 -16.17
N SER A 136 -12.78 16.78 -14.89
CA SER A 136 -14.15 16.74 -14.34
C SER A 136 -15.08 17.76 -14.97
N ARG A 137 -14.53 18.77 -15.69
CA ARG A 137 -15.28 19.75 -16.49
C ARG A 137 -15.33 19.41 -17.99
N GLY A 138 -15.08 18.16 -18.34
CA GLY A 138 -15.17 17.70 -19.72
C GLY A 138 -14.00 18.07 -20.62
N LYS A 139 -12.89 18.61 -20.08
CA LYS A 139 -11.71 18.97 -20.87
C LYS A 139 -10.63 17.86 -20.75
N ASN A 140 -9.87 17.64 -21.84
CA ASN A 140 -8.82 16.63 -21.90
C ASN A 140 -9.35 15.21 -21.66
N ILE A 141 -10.52 14.89 -22.22
CA ILE A 141 -11.16 13.57 -22.19
C ILE A 141 -10.47 12.67 -23.21
N ARG A 142 -10.33 11.39 -22.87
CA ARG A 142 -9.87 10.31 -23.74
C ARG A 142 -11.05 9.44 -24.14
N ARG A 143 -11.24 9.26 -25.42
CA ARG A 143 -12.33 8.45 -25.97
C ARG A 143 -11.94 6.98 -25.97
N ALA A 144 -12.85 6.16 -25.49
CA ALA A 144 -12.63 4.72 -25.34
C ALA A 144 -13.78 3.93 -25.97
N VAL A 145 -13.48 2.74 -26.44
CA VAL A 145 -14.47 1.75 -26.84
C VAL A 145 -14.17 0.43 -26.13
N VAL A 146 -15.23 -0.38 -25.92
CA VAL A 146 -15.11 -1.64 -25.17
C VAL A 146 -15.48 -2.80 -26.10
N ALA A 147 -14.59 -3.77 -26.26
CA ALA A 147 -14.85 -5.03 -26.97
C ALA A 147 -15.37 -6.06 -25.94
N GLY A 148 -16.65 -6.34 -26.00
CA GLY A 148 -17.38 -7.23 -25.09
C GLY A 148 -18.37 -6.49 -24.22
N ALA A 149 -19.66 -6.73 -24.45
CA ALA A 149 -20.80 -6.16 -23.69
C ALA A 149 -21.32 -7.08 -22.58
N GLY A 150 -20.54 -8.06 -22.17
CA GLY A 150 -20.84 -8.95 -21.04
C GLY A 150 -20.49 -8.31 -19.70
N ASP A 151 -20.59 -9.12 -18.61
CA ASP A 151 -20.38 -8.66 -17.23
C ASP A 151 -19.04 -7.90 -17.05
N LEU A 152 -17.96 -8.35 -17.69
CA LEU A 152 -16.65 -7.68 -17.63
C LEU A 152 -16.71 -6.25 -18.18
N GLY A 153 -17.38 -6.07 -19.32
CA GLY A 153 -17.55 -4.76 -19.94
C GLY A 153 -18.46 -3.84 -19.12
N ILE A 154 -19.55 -4.40 -18.59
CA ILE A 154 -20.51 -3.68 -17.73
C ILE A 154 -19.80 -3.17 -16.46
N ASN A 155 -19.04 -4.05 -15.80
CA ASN A 155 -18.30 -3.69 -14.59
C ASN A 155 -17.23 -2.64 -14.87
N LEU A 156 -16.53 -2.74 -16.01
CA LEU A 156 -15.55 -1.73 -16.44
C LEU A 156 -16.21 -0.34 -16.57
N ILE A 157 -17.40 -0.27 -17.19
CA ILE A 157 -18.11 1.02 -17.35
C ILE A 157 -18.46 1.60 -15.98
N LYS A 158 -19.04 0.83 -15.07
CA LYS A 158 -19.36 1.27 -13.71
C LYS A 158 -18.13 1.86 -12.99
N GLU A 159 -16.99 1.21 -13.14
CA GLU A 159 -15.72 1.68 -12.55
C GLU A 159 -15.24 2.99 -13.22
N VAL A 160 -15.35 3.11 -14.53
CA VAL A 160 -14.95 4.31 -15.29
C VAL A 160 -15.86 5.49 -14.93
N GLU A 161 -17.17 5.28 -14.80
CA GLU A 161 -18.16 6.29 -14.38
C GLU A 161 -17.91 6.75 -12.93
N GLY A 162 -17.46 5.88 -12.10
CA GLY A 162 -17.01 6.20 -10.73
C GLY A 162 -15.77 7.11 -10.65
N UNK A 163 -15.10 7.26 -11.76
CA UNK A 163 -14.17 7.86 -11.78
C UNK A 163 -14.13 8.86 -12.60
N PRO A 164 -14.84 10.01 -12.66
CA PRO A 164 -14.83 11.05 -13.70
C PRO A 164 -13.49 11.81 -13.82
N TRP A 165 -12.75 11.85 -12.77
CA TRP A 165 -11.39 12.44 -12.75
C TRP A 165 -10.39 11.72 -13.66
N ALA A 166 -10.67 10.49 -14.07
CA ALA A 166 -9.84 9.76 -15.04
C ALA A 166 -9.93 10.38 -16.43
N GLY A 167 -11.02 11.08 -16.70
CA GLY A 167 -11.26 11.75 -17.99
C GLY A 167 -11.33 10.75 -19.15
N ILE A 168 -12.06 9.64 -18.95
CA ILE A 168 -12.30 8.62 -19.97
C ILE A 168 -13.80 8.65 -20.32
N GLU A 169 -14.10 8.83 -21.59
CA GLU A 169 -15.45 8.77 -22.14
C GLU A 169 -15.58 7.47 -22.94
N VAL A 170 -16.44 6.57 -22.49
CA VAL A 170 -16.73 5.34 -23.22
C VAL A 170 -17.83 5.64 -24.22
N LEU A 171 -17.53 5.47 -25.51
CA LEU A 171 -18.47 5.75 -26.60
C LEU A 171 -19.47 4.60 -26.80
N GLY A 172 -19.06 3.38 -26.49
CA GLY A 172 -19.95 2.21 -26.60
C GLY A 172 -19.18 0.89 -26.69
N PHE A 173 -19.95 -0.13 -26.93
CA PHE A 173 -19.50 -1.52 -26.98
C PHE A 173 -19.41 -2.05 -28.42
N PHE A 174 -18.53 -2.98 -28.65
CA PHE A 174 -18.52 -3.89 -29.79
C PHE A 174 -18.76 -5.30 -29.28
N ASP A 175 -19.78 -5.98 -29.80
CA ASP A 175 -20.11 -7.36 -29.36
C ASP A 175 -20.70 -8.17 -30.53
N ASP A 176 -20.30 -9.41 -30.69
CA ASP A 176 -20.79 -10.33 -31.73
C ASP A 176 -22.16 -10.91 -31.41
N LYS A 177 -22.59 -10.87 -30.19
CA LYS A 177 -23.91 -11.35 -29.75
C LYS A 177 -25.00 -10.28 -29.82
N UNK A 178 -24.69 -9.06 -29.91
CA UNK A 178 -25.59 -8.08 -29.92
C UNK A 178 -25.66 -7.55 -31.28
N UNK A 179 -26.34 -7.47 -31.86
CA UNK A 179 -26.55 -7.04 -32.94
C UNK A 179 -26.63 -5.71 -32.74
N PRO A 180 -26.11 -4.98 -33.60
CA PRO A 180 -26.17 -3.54 -33.52
C PRO A 180 -27.57 -2.98 -33.77
N ASN A 181 -28.17 -2.46 -32.73
CA ASN A 181 -29.49 -1.85 -32.81
C ASN A 181 -29.44 -0.51 -32.04
N GLU A 182 -29.81 0.60 -32.66
CA GLU A 182 -29.75 1.95 -32.08
C GLU A 182 -30.53 2.08 -30.74
N LYS A 183 -31.51 1.21 -30.52
CA LYS A 183 -32.31 1.19 -29.28
C LYS A 183 -31.75 0.29 -28.19
N GLN A 184 -30.70 -0.47 -28.47
CA GLN A 184 -30.16 -1.41 -27.47
C GLN A 184 -28.94 -0.83 -26.79
N THR A 185 -29.12 -0.41 -25.56
CA THR A 185 -28.03 0.09 -24.70
C THR A 185 -27.70 -0.95 -23.62
N VAL A 186 -26.43 -1.08 -23.31
CA VAL A 186 -25.90 -1.92 -22.22
C VAL A 186 -25.16 -0.99 -21.25
N ALA A 187 -25.62 -0.94 -20.04
CA ALA A 187 -25.08 -0.01 -19.02
C ALA A 187 -24.99 1.46 -19.51
N GLY A 188 -26.08 1.94 -20.28
CA GLY A 188 -26.12 3.29 -20.85
C GLY A 188 -25.27 3.54 -22.11
N UNK A 189 -24.20 2.75 -22.76
CA UNK A 189 -23.47 2.80 -23.72
C UNK A 189 -23.97 2.09 -24.78
N PRO A 190 -24.20 2.61 -25.93
CA PRO A 190 -24.76 1.92 -27.13
C PRO A 190 -23.86 0.78 -27.64
N ILE A 191 -24.46 -0.13 -28.39
CA ILE A 191 -23.68 -1.14 -29.13
C ILE A 191 -23.35 -0.56 -30.52
N LEU A 192 -22.06 -0.33 -30.74
CA LEU A 192 -21.53 0.35 -31.95
C LEU A 192 -21.38 -0.60 -33.16
N GLY A 193 -21.31 -1.91 -32.93
CA GLY A 193 -21.14 -2.90 -33.98
C GLY A 193 -20.57 -4.21 -33.48
N ARG A 194 -20.13 -5.03 -34.41
CA ARG A 194 -19.47 -6.30 -34.11
C ARG A 194 -17.98 -6.10 -33.81
N ILE A 195 -17.38 -7.04 -33.13
CA ILE A 195 -15.96 -7.01 -32.75
C ILE A 195 -15.06 -6.84 -34.00
N SER A 196 -15.40 -7.47 -35.11
CA SER A 196 -14.68 -7.37 -36.38
C SER A 196 -14.68 -5.92 -36.98
N GLU A 197 -15.64 -5.09 -36.55
CA GLU A 197 -15.80 -3.72 -37.06
C GLU A 197 -14.98 -2.68 -36.29
N ILE A 198 -14.38 -3.08 -35.17
CA ILE A 198 -13.56 -2.20 -34.31
C ILE A 198 -12.48 -1.49 -35.15
N LYS A 199 -11.80 -2.21 -36.02
CA LYS A 199 -10.74 -1.68 -36.89
C LYS A 199 -11.23 -0.53 -37.78
N UNK A 200 -12.26 -0.71 -38.23
CA UNK A 200 -12.86 0.14 -39.01
C UNK A 200 -13.30 1.37 -38.40
N TYR A 201 -13.82 1.17 -37.27
CA TYR A 201 -14.29 2.25 -36.40
C TYR A 201 -13.11 3.11 -35.89
N LEU A 202 -12.04 2.51 -35.50
CA LEU A 202 -10.82 3.20 -35.06
C LEU A 202 -10.18 4.07 -36.15
N LEU A 203 -10.26 3.69 -37.40
CA LEU A 203 -9.78 4.50 -38.52
C LEU A 203 -10.62 5.76 -38.76
N UNK A 204 -11.75 5.67 -38.23
CA UNK A 204 -12.68 6.60 -38.44
C UNK A 204 -12.88 7.59 -37.45
N ASN A 205 -12.49 7.15 -36.34
CA ASN A 205 -12.76 7.91 -35.12
C ASN A 205 -11.48 8.01 -34.24
N UNK A 206 -11.07 8.90 -33.57
CA UNK A 206 -10.13 9.04 -32.81
C UNK A 206 -10.29 8.43 -31.65
N ILE A 207 -10.14 7.43 -31.47
CA ILE A 207 -10.24 6.63 -30.26
C ILE A 207 -8.85 6.51 -29.64
N ASP A 208 -8.75 6.83 -28.34
CA ASP A 208 -7.49 6.73 -27.58
C ASP A 208 -7.30 5.33 -26.99
N TYR A 209 -8.39 4.70 -26.51
CA TYR A 209 -8.33 3.46 -25.77
C TYR A 209 -9.30 2.41 -26.31
N VAL A 210 -8.82 1.18 -26.39
CA VAL A 210 -9.66 0.00 -26.66
C VAL A 210 -9.53 -0.92 -25.46
N TYR A 211 -10.62 -1.15 -24.76
CA TYR A 211 -10.67 -2.11 -23.65
C TYR A 211 -11.22 -3.43 -24.17
N VAL A 212 -10.42 -4.49 -24.07
CA VAL A 212 -10.84 -5.83 -24.46
C VAL A 212 -11.37 -6.53 -23.20
N ALA A 213 -12.70 -6.53 -23.05
CA ALA A 213 -13.43 -7.08 -21.89
C ALA A 213 -14.14 -8.40 -22.30
N LEU A 214 -13.36 -9.31 -22.87
CA LEU A 214 -13.83 -10.64 -23.30
C LEU A 214 -13.34 -11.71 -22.32
N PRO A 215 -14.16 -12.75 -22.04
CA PRO A 215 -13.68 -13.87 -21.24
C PRO A 215 -12.43 -14.50 -21.83
N MET A 216 -11.50 -14.95 -20.99
CA MET A 216 -10.22 -15.53 -21.42
C MET A 216 -10.40 -16.73 -22.38
N ARG A 217 -11.53 -17.44 -22.28
CA ARG A 217 -11.88 -18.53 -23.24
C ARG A 217 -12.03 -18.05 -24.69
N ALA A 218 -12.20 -16.72 -24.91
CA ALA A 218 -12.27 -16.12 -26.25
C ALA A 218 -10.86 -15.75 -26.79
N GLU A 219 -9.84 -16.52 -26.42
CA GLU A 219 -8.43 -16.28 -26.69
C GLU A 219 -8.14 -15.88 -28.14
N LYS A 220 -8.69 -16.61 -29.13
CA LYS A 220 -8.48 -16.32 -30.56
C LYS A 220 -8.95 -14.90 -30.93
N LYS A 221 -10.13 -14.48 -30.42
CA LYS A 221 -10.67 -13.13 -30.68
C LYS A 221 -9.81 -12.06 -29.97
N ILE A 222 -9.43 -12.30 -28.70
CA ILE A 222 -8.54 -11.42 -27.94
C ILE A 222 -7.24 -11.20 -28.72
N PHE A 223 -6.61 -12.28 -29.15
CA PHE A 223 -5.34 -12.23 -29.90
C PHE A 223 -5.46 -11.44 -31.19
N THR A 224 -6.56 -11.64 -31.94
CA THR A 224 -6.85 -10.90 -33.18
C THR A 224 -6.97 -9.41 -32.90
N ILE A 225 -7.75 -9.01 -31.91
CA ILE A 225 -7.93 -7.60 -31.52
C ILE A 225 -6.57 -6.98 -31.11
N LEU A 226 -5.81 -7.67 -30.25
CA LEU A 226 -4.51 -7.18 -29.78
C LEU A 226 -3.53 -6.98 -30.94
N ARG A 227 -3.48 -7.92 -31.89
CA ARG A 227 -2.61 -7.85 -33.09
C ARG A 227 -3.03 -6.70 -34.00
N GLU A 228 -4.28 -6.58 -34.31
CA GLU A 228 -4.82 -5.58 -35.24
C GLU A 228 -4.85 -4.16 -34.71
N UNK A 229 -5.21 -3.97 -33.53
CA UNK A 229 -5.35 -2.84 -32.97
C UNK A 229 -4.13 -2.18 -32.68
N ARG A 230 -2.95 -3.00 -32.43
CA ARG A 230 -1.62 -2.50 -32.07
C ARG A 230 -1.01 -1.51 -33.09
N SER A 231 -1.33 -1.68 -34.32
CA SER A 231 -0.81 -0.84 -35.44
C SER A 231 -1.58 0.47 -35.68
N LEU A 232 -2.72 0.69 -34.99
CA LEU A 232 -3.61 1.83 -35.29
C LEU A 232 -3.48 3.03 -34.36
N GLY A 233 -2.48 3.03 -33.47
CA GLY A 233 -2.19 4.15 -32.57
C GLY A 233 -3.09 4.26 -31.34
N ALA A 234 -4.16 3.47 -31.23
CA ALA A 234 -4.96 3.36 -30.02
C ALA A 234 -4.23 2.45 -29.01
N ARG A 235 -4.31 2.78 -27.73
CA ARG A 235 -3.78 1.91 -26.67
C ARG A 235 -4.79 0.82 -26.34
N VAL A 236 -4.36 -0.42 -26.48
CA VAL A 236 -5.23 -1.58 -26.21
C VAL A 236 -4.95 -2.10 -24.78
N TYR A 237 -5.99 -2.25 -24.01
CA TYR A 237 -5.95 -2.78 -22.65
C TYR A 237 -6.78 -4.06 -22.56
N LEU A 238 -6.21 -5.12 -22.05
CA LEU A 238 -6.95 -6.34 -21.74
C LEU A 238 -7.52 -6.22 -20.32
N VAL A 239 -8.83 -6.42 -20.19
CA VAL A 239 -9.53 -6.52 -18.89
C VAL A 239 -9.57 -8.00 -18.54
N PRO A 240 -8.80 -8.47 -17.56
CA PRO A 240 -8.78 -9.90 -17.22
C PRO A 240 -10.10 -10.30 -16.56
N ASP A 241 -10.54 -11.54 -16.83
CA ASP A 241 -11.73 -12.15 -16.21
C ASP A 241 -11.41 -12.36 -14.71
N UNK A 242 -11.63 -11.45 -14.09
CA UNK A 242 -11.15 -11.40 -12.90
C UNK A 242 -11.92 -11.83 -11.84
N TYR A 243 -12.47 -12.91 -11.94
CA TYR A 243 -12.89 -13.57 -10.71
C TYR A 243 -11.70 -14.10 -9.90
N ILE A 244 -10.51 -13.68 -10.23
CA ILE A 244 -9.34 -14.09 -9.49
C ILE A 244 -9.07 -13.05 -8.38
N UNK A 245 -9.59 -13.22 -7.50
CA UNK A 245 -9.37 -12.48 -6.43
C UNK A 245 -7.99 -12.49 -6.03
N GLY A 246 -7.28 -12.04 -5.98
CA GLY A 246 -5.91 -11.93 -5.62
C GLY A 246 -5.03 -11.39 -6.73
N LEU A 247 -5.58 -11.03 -7.89
CA LEU A 247 -4.79 -10.43 -8.98
C LEU A 247 -4.12 -9.11 -8.59
N HIS A 248 -4.65 -8.41 -7.59
CA HIS A 248 -4.06 -7.16 -7.10
C HIS A 248 -2.62 -7.34 -6.58
N HIS A 249 -2.25 -8.55 -6.20
CA HIS A 249 -0.91 -8.88 -5.70
C HIS A 249 -0.15 -9.84 -6.63
N ALA A 250 -0.75 -10.23 -7.76
CA ALA A 250 -0.06 -11.11 -8.71
C ALA A 250 1.07 -10.35 -9.41
N GLU A 251 2.23 -10.96 -9.45
CA GLU A 251 3.40 -10.45 -10.16
C GLU A 251 3.52 -11.18 -11.52
N ILE A 252 3.59 -10.38 -12.59
CA ILE A 252 3.79 -10.94 -13.93
C ILE A 252 5.28 -11.21 -14.11
N GLN A 253 5.62 -12.45 -14.34
CA GLN A 253 6.99 -12.88 -14.60
C GLN A 253 7.06 -13.52 -16.00
N SER A 254 8.23 -13.47 -16.64
CA SER A 254 8.46 -14.17 -17.90
C SER A 254 9.35 -15.40 -17.65
N LEU A 255 8.88 -16.54 -18.09
CA LEU A 255 9.66 -17.78 -18.11
C LEU A 255 9.94 -18.10 -19.60
N GLY A 256 11.06 -17.61 -20.10
CA GLY A 256 11.31 -17.61 -21.53
C GLY A 256 10.28 -16.75 -22.27
N ASN A 257 9.56 -17.32 -23.21
CA ASN A 257 8.51 -16.63 -23.97
C ASN A 257 7.11 -16.77 -23.34
N THR A 258 7.00 -17.43 -22.17
CA THR A 258 5.73 -17.65 -21.48
C THR A 258 5.57 -16.65 -20.33
N LEU A 259 4.41 -15.98 -20.25
CA LEU A 259 4.04 -15.13 -19.12
C LEU A 259 3.44 -16.00 -18.03
N VAL A 260 3.98 -15.88 -16.82
CA VAL A 260 3.52 -16.63 -15.64
C VAL A 260 3.03 -15.62 -14.60
N LEU A 261 1.87 -15.88 -14.01
CA LEU A 261 1.31 -15.08 -12.92
C LEU A 261 1.71 -15.73 -11.59
N ASN A 262 2.53 -15.03 -10.83
CA ASN A 262 2.92 -15.45 -9.48
C ASN A 262 1.94 -14.81 -8.48
N PHE A 263 1.08 -15.61 -7.88
CA PHE A 263 0.08 -15.15 -6.89
C PHE A 263 0.68 -14.99 -5.48
N ASN A 264 1.90 -15.45 -5.26
CA ASN A 264 2.62 -15.31 -3.99
C ASN A 264 3.93 -14.54 -4.23
N PRO A 265 3.85 -13.25 -4.62
CA PRO A 265 5.08 -12.50 -4.88
C PRO A 265 5.92 -12.37 -3.60
N ASN A 266 7.22 -12.33 -3.76
CA ASN A 266 8.16 -12.25 -2.64
C ASN A 266 7.94 -10.97 -1.83
N THR A 267 7.61 -11.14 -0.57
CA THR A 267 7.38 -10.05 0.37
C THR A 267 8.65 -9.57 1.09
N UNK A 268 9.56 -9.58 0.49
CA UNK A 268 10.70 -9.18 0.99
C UNK A 268 10.69 -7.90 1.63
N TRP A 269 10.04 -6.86 1.00
CA TRP A 269 9.88 -5.56 1.64
C TRP A 269 9.19 -5.64 3.00
N LYS A 270 8.20 -6.49 3.12
CA LYS A 270 7.43 -6.69 4.37
C LYS A 270 8.35 -7.15 5.49
N ARG A 271 9.18 -8.16 5.22
CA ARG A 271 10.15 -8.68 6.20
C ARG A 271 11.20 -7.62 6.57
N SER A 272 11.72 -6.90 5.58
CA SER A 272 12.68 -5.81 5.81
C SER A 272 12.05 -4.69 6.65
N PHE A 273 10.82 -4.34 6.37
CA PHE A 273 10.05 -3.35 7.14
C PHE A 273 9.86 -3.83 8.59
N ASP A 274 9.44 -5.07 8.81
CA ASP A 274 9.24 -5.65 10.16
C ASP A 274 10.56 -5.60 10.97
N ILE A 275 11.66 -5.94 10.40
CA ILE A 275 12.99 -5.88 11.04
C ILE A 275 13.37 -4.42 11.39
N UNK A 276 13.29 -3.61 10.51
CA UNK A 276 13.65 -2.40 10.67
C UNK A 276 12.90 -1.70 11.66
N PHE A 277 11.50 -1.77 11.59
CA PHE A 277 10.58 -1.18 12.55
C PHE A 277 10.76 -1.77 13.95
N SER A 278 10.87 -3.05 14.06
CA SER A 278 11.05 -3.71 15.37
C SER A 278 12.41 -3.35 16.02
N UNK A 279 13.43 -3.19 15.24
CA UNK A 279 14.53 -2.88 15.73
C UNK A 279 14.51 -1.62 16.31
N LEU A 280 13.87 -0.57 15.68
CA LEU A 280 13.69 0.78 16.15
C LEU A 280 12.77 0.85 17.39
N ALA A 281 11.68 0.14 17.35
CA ALA A 281 10.71 0.09 18.46
C ALA A 281 11.37 -0.45 19.73
N ILE A 282 12.16 -1.51 19.66
CA ILE A 282 12.89 -2.06 20.82
C ILE A 282 13.89 -1.02 21.36
N ILE A 283 14.68 -0.39 20.57
CA ILE A 283 15.64 0.65 20.99
C ILE A 283 14.92 1.83 21.64
N UNK A 284 13.90 2.07 21.04
CA UNK A 284 13.20 3.04 21.40
C UNK A 284 12.56 2.89 22.63
N THR A 285 12.02 1.78 22.96
CA THR A 285 11.32 1.43 24.21
C THR A 285 12.21 0.77 25.27
N LEU A 286 13.46 0.55 25.02
CA LEU A 286 14.38 -0.20 25.91
C LEU A 286 14.41 0.33 27.35
N PRO A 287 14.55 1.63 27.63
CA PRO A 287 14.52 2.11 29.03
C PRO A 287 13.19 1.76 29.72
N LEU A 288 12.07 1.94 29.03
CA LEU A 288 10.74 1.62 29.54
C LEU A 288 10.57 0.11 29.77
N THR A 289 11.06 -0.70 28.82
CA THR A 289 11.03 -2.17 28.90
C THR A 289 11.81 -2.67 30.14
N ILE A 290 13.00 -2.10 30.40
CA ILE A 290 13.81 -2.44 31.59
C ILE A 290 13.08 -2.03 32.85
N LEU A 291 12.49 -0.84 32.91
CA LEU A 291 11.72 -0.34 34.05
C LEU A 291 10.52 -1.28 34.33
N ILE A 292 9.75 -1.63 33.33
CA ILE A 292 8.60 -2.55 33.46
C ILE A 292 9.10 -3.92 33.94
N ALA A 293 10.19 -4.43 33.39
CA ALA A 293 10.78 -5.70 33.85
C ALA A 293 11.15 -5.68 35.33
N UNK A 294 11.64 -4.58 35.65
CA UNK A 294 11.92 -4.45 36.86
C UNK A 294 10.85 -4.45 37.70
N LEU A 295 9.77 -3.68 37.59
CA LEU A 295 8.55 -3.59 38.38
C LEU A 295 7.81 -4.94 38.49
N VAL A 296 7.69 -5.66 37.41
CA VAL A 296 7.08 -7.00 37.38
C VAL A 296 7.86 -7.98 38.26
N LYS A 297 9.19 -7.91 38.25
CA LYS A 297 10.05 -8.80 39.06
C LYS A 297 9.94 -8.48 40.53
N LEU A 298 9.91 -7.21 40.90
CA LEU A 298 9.82 -6.75 42.29
C LEU A 298 8.44 -7.04 42.93
N GLN A 299 7.39 -7.19 42.15
CA GLN A 299 6.03 -7.39 42.64
C GLN A 299 5.85 -8.70 43.42
N ASP A 300 6.40 -9.81 42.93
CA ASP A 300 6.21 -11.15 43.52
C ASP A 300 7.37 -12.13 43.25
N GLY A 301 8.50 -11.64 42.72
CA GLY A 301 9.69 -12.48 42.42
C GLY A 301 9.56 -13.43 41.23
N GLY A 302 8.38 -13.54 40.64
CA GLY A 302 8.10 -14.47 39.54
C GLY A 302 8.75 -14.10 38.19
N PRO A 303 8.44 -14.83 37.13
CA PRO A 303 9.03 -14.56 35.80
C PRO A 303 8.49 -13.23 35.22
N VAL A 304 9.38 -12.49 34.54
CA VAL A 304 9.04 -11.18 33.94
C VAL A 304 8.11 -11.35 32.73
N PHE A 305 8.39 -12.39 31.94
CA PHE A 305 7.65 -12.63 30.69
C PHE A 305 6.66 -13.80 30.86
N TYR A 306 5.49 -13.62 30.26
CA TYR A 306 4.50 -14.65 30.07
C TYR A 306 4.55 -15.11 28.59
N LYS A 307 4.48 -16.40 28.37
CA LYS A 307 4.49 -17.02 27.06
C LYS A 307 3.14 -17.69 26.79
N HIS A 308 2.58 -17.43 25.60
CA HIS A 308 1.29 -18.00 25.23
C HIS A 308 1.38 -18.59 23.83
N SER A 309 1.00 -19.86 23.66
CA SER A 309 1.03 -20.54 22.37
C SER A 309 0.02 -19.90 21.39
N ARG A 310 0.48 -19.56 20.21
CA ARG A 310 -0.29 -18.97 19.12
C ARG A 310 0.14 -19.58 17.79
N ILE A 311 -0.70 -19.38 16.76
CA ILE A 311 -0.42 -19.87 15.41
C ILE A 311 0.23 -18.73 14.58
N THR A 312 1.32 -19.06 13.89
CA THR A 312 1.96 -18.20 12.89
C THR A 312 1.70 -18.74 11.47
N ALA A 313 2.36 -18.16 10.48
CA ALA A 313 2.26 -18.58 9.08
C ALA A 313 2.51 -20.10 8.94
N ALA A 314 1.87 -20.72 7.95
CA ALA A 314 1.90 -22.17 7.67
C ALA A 314 1.34 -23.04 8.81
N GLY A 315 0.53 -22.44 9.70
CA GLY A 315 -0.13 -23.19 10.78
C GLY A 315 0.80 -23.63 11.93
N LYS A 316 2.04 -23.15 11.98
CA LYS A 316 3.00 -23.51 13.03
C LYS A 316 2.70 -22.77 14.34
N GLU A 317 3.00 -23.42 15.47
CA GLU A 317 2.87 -22.79 16.78
C GLU A 317 4.12 -21.98 17.12
N PHE A 318 3.92 -20.87 17.83
CA PHE A 318 5.00 -20.06 18.40
C PHE A 318 4.59 -19.49 19.76
N GLN A 319 5.53 -18.96 20.54
CA GLN A 319 5.28 -18.39 21.88
C GLN A 319 5.22 -16.86 21.83
N UNK A 320 4.13 -16.00 21.86
CA UNK A 320 3.84 -14.83 21.94
C UNK A 320 4.30 -14.43 23.11
N LEU A 321 5.21 -13.53 23.25
CA LEU A 321 5.83 -12.94 24.43
C LEU A 321 5.05 -11.75 24.94
N LYS A 322 4.76 -11.72 26.22
CA LYS A 322 4.14 -10.55 26.87
C LYS A 322 4.80 -10.32 28.22
N PHE A 323 4.71 -9.11 28.74
CA PHE A 323 4.98 -8.91 30.19
C PHE A 323 3.88 -9.62 31.00
N ARG A 324 4.28 -10.23 32.08
CA ARG A 324 3.34 -10.87 33.00
C ARG A 324 2.49 -9.80 33.70
N SER A 325 1.19 -9.88 33.53
CA SER A 325 0.18 -8.96 34.06
C SER A 325 -0.75 -9.61 35.10
N MET A 326 -0.54 -10.91 35.36
CA MET A 326 -1.32 -11.70 36.32
C MET A 326 -0.37 -12.30 37.38
N VAL A 327 -0.95 -12.76 38.47
CA VAL A 327 -0.24 -13.51 39.55
C VAL A 327 0.39 -14.80 38.99
N VAL A 328 1.38 -15.37 39.70
CA VAL A 328 2.12 -16.56 39.21
C VAL A 328 1.19 -17.77 39.08
N ASP A 329 0.27 -17.95 40.04
CA ASP A 329 -0.68 -19.07 40.11
C ASP A 329 -2.03 -18.78 39.44
N ALA A 330 -2.06 -17.91 38.42
CA ALA A 330 -3.28 -17.42 37.78
C ALA A 330 -4.19 -18.56 37.22
N ASP A 331 -3.61 -19.65 36.74
CA ASP A 331 -4.38 -20.77 36.18
C ASP A 331 -5.07 -21.59 37.27
N GLU A 332 -4.40 -21.79 38.42
CA GLU A 332 -4.96 -22.46 39.59
C GLU A 332 -6.09 -21.58 40.19
N GLN A 333 -5.85 -20.29 40.35
CA GLN A 333 -6.87 -19.34 40.83
C GLN A 333 -8.08 -19.31 39.90
N LEU A 334 -7.90 -19.40 38.59
CA LEU A 334 -9.02 -19.47 37.64
C LEU A 334 -9.88 -20.72 37.89
N LYS A 335 -9.24 -21.89 37.99
CA LYS A 335 -9.96 -23.16 38.25
C LYS A 335 -10.80 -23.08 39.52
N GLN A 336 -10.24 -22.55 40.61
CA GLN A 336 -10.93 -22.38 41.86
C GLN A 336 -12.09 -21.37 41.70
N LEU A 337 -11.84 -20.22 41.11
CA LEU A 337 -12.86 -19.16 40.91
C LEU A 337 -14.03 -19.67 40.08
N LEU A 338 -13.79 -20.47 39.07
CA LEU A 338 -14.85 -21.06 38.21
C LEU A 338 -15.57 -22.22 38.90
N ALA A 339 -14.89 -22.93 39.83
CA ALA A 339 -15.54 -23.97 40.64
C ALA A 339 -16.51 -23.35 41.69
N ASP A 340 -16.05 -22.29 42.37
CA ASP A 340 -16.76 -21.67 43.49
C ASP A 340 -17.86 -20.68 43.06
N ASN A 341 -17.83 -20.16 41.84
CA ASN A 341 -18.74 -19.10 41.41
C ASN A 341 -19.43 -19.43 40.08
N PRO A 342 -20.72 -19.81 40.11
CA PRO A 342 -21.47 -20.11 38.87
C PRO A 342 -21.57 -18.92 37.89
N GLU A 343 -21.65 -17.72 38.39
CA GLU A 343 -21.69 -16.51 37.55
C GLU A 343 -20.38 -16.25 36.80
N UNK A 344 -19.24 -16.27 37.29
CA UNK A 344 -18.05 -16.21 36.78
C UNK A 344 -17.76 -17.19 35.82
N ARG A 345 -18.34 -18.49 36.08
CA ARG A 345 -18.28 -19.62 35.10
C ARG A 345 -19.06 -19.32 33.81
N GLU A 346 -20.27 -18.81 33.92
CA GLU A 346 -21.10 -18.44 32.77
C GLU A 346 -20.50 -17.27 31.99
N GLU A 347 -19.98 -16.26 32.67
CA GLU A 347 -19.26 -15.13 32.05
C GLU A 347 -18.06 -15.64 31.26
N TRP A 348 -17.27 -16.53 31.85
CA TRP A 348 -16.08 -17.14 31.22
C TRP A 348 -16.47 -17.97 29.97
N ARG A 349 -17.56 -18.74 30.03
CA ARG A 349 -18.06 -19.53 28.89
C ARG A 349 -18.42 -18.65 27.69
N ARG A 350 -18.97 -17.45 27.94
CA ARG A 350 -19.41 -16.52 26.88
C ARG A 350 -18.25 -15.79 26.19
N SER A 351 -17.24 -15.39 26.93
CA SER A 351 -16.24 -14.43 26.45
C SER A 351 -14.78 -14.86 26.62
N PHE A 352 -14.53 -15.91 27.41
CA PHE A 352 -13.18 -16.32 27.86
C PHE A 352 -12.46 -15.17 28.58
N LYS A 353 -13.22 -14.25 29.17
CA LYS A 353 -12.73 -13.12 29.95
C LYS A 353 -13.64 -12.91 31.17
N LEU A 354 -13.09 -12.31 32.20
CA LEU A 354 -13.84 -11.86 33.36
C LEU A 354 -13.73 -10.33 33.44
N LYS A 355 -14.86 -9.65 33.66
CA LYS A 355 -14.93 -8.19 33.70
C LYS A 355 -14.10 -7.63 34.88
N ASN A 356 -14.13 -8.32 36.01
CA ASN A 356 -13.30 -8.00 37.16
C ASN A 356 -12.45 -9.21 37.56
N ASP A 357 -11.39 -9.43 36.80
CA ASP A 357 -10.53 -10.60 36.99
C ASP A 357 -9.56 -10.37 38.16
N PRO A 358 -9.72 -11.10 39.28
CA PRO A 358 -8.89 -10.90 40.46
C PRO A 358 -7.44 -11.31 40.29
N ARG A 359 -7.15 -12.08 39.25
CA ARG A 359 -5.80 -12.55 38.93
C ARG A 359 -4.91 -11.44 38.38
N ILE A 360 -5.52 -10.34 37.87
CA ILE A 360 -4.79 -9.21 37.26
C ILE A 360 -4.23 -8.33 38.39
N THR A 361 -2.91 -8.19 38.42
CA THR A 361 -2.23 -7.35 39.43
C THR A 361 -2.50 -5.85 39.20
N ARG A 362 -2.23 -5.01 40.19
CA ARG A 362 -2.35 -3.53 40.06
C ARG A 362 -1.50 -3.01 38.88
N LEU A 363 -0.24 -3.44 38.84
CA LEU A 363 0.66 -3.11 37.71
C LEU A 363 0.13 -3.68 36.38
N GLY A 364 -0.37 -4.92 36.41
CA GLY A 364 -0.97 -5.59 35.26
C GLY A 364 -2.13 -4.81 34.66
N LYS A 365 -2.99 -4.19 35.48
CA LYS A 365 -4.09 -3.32 35.01
C LYS A 365 -3.55 -2.12 34.21
N ILE A 366 -2.48 -1.50 34.70
CA ILE A 366 -1.84 -0.37 33.99
C ILE A 366 -1.24 -0.84 32.66
N LEU A 367 -0.49 -1.95 32.68
CA LEU A 367 0.17 -2.50 31.49
C LEU A 367 -0.85 -2.86 30.40
N ARG A 368 -1.97 -3.51 30.77
CA ARG A 368 -3.04 -3.88 29.83
C ARG A 368 -3.75 -2.65 29.27
N LYS A 369 -4.08 -1.68 30.15
CA LYS A 369 -4.74 -0.44 29.73
C LYS A 369 -3.89 0.37 28.74
N SER A 370 -2.58 0.37 28.91
CA SER A 370 -1.63 1.07 28.02
C SER A 370 -1.11 0.20 26.87
N SER A 371 -1.46 -1.09 26.82
CA SER A 371 -0.93 -2.10 25.89
C SER A 371 0.61 -2.26 25.98
N LEU A 372 1.22 -1.79 27.06
CA LEU A 372 2.66 -1.94 27.30
C LEU A 372 3.05 -3.40 27.58
N ASP A 373 2.10 -4.23 28.01
CA ASP A 373 2.32 -5.68 28.17
C ASP A 373 2.69 -6.37 26.86
N GLU A 374 2.39 -5.76 25.70
CA GLU A 374 2.65 -6.32 24.37
C GLU A 374 4.01 -5.92 23.77
N LEU A 375 4.78 -5.01 24.43
CA LEU A 375 6.11 -4.60 23.91
C LEU A 375 7.07 -5.76 23.61
N PRO A 376 7.12 -6.85 24.40
CA PRO A 376 8.02 -7.97 24.08
C PRO A 376 7.71 -8.65 22.74
N GLN A 377 6.53 -8.45 22.14
CA GLN A 377 6.17 -9.05 20.85
C GLN A 377 7.06 -8.51 19.69
N PHE A 378 7.70 -7.34 19.86
CA PHE A 378 8.70 -6.90 18.87
C PHE A 378 9.88 -7.87 18.76
N ILE A 379 10.18 -8.64 19.80
CA ILE A 379 11.18 -9.73 19.75
C ILE A 379 10.65 -10.87 18.86
N ASN A 380 9.35 -11.22 18.96
CA ASN A 380 8.75 -12.23 18.07
C ASN A 380 8.78 -11.76 16.61
N ALA A 381 8.54 -10.45 16.38
CA ALA A 381 8.62 -9.87 15.02
C ALA A 381 10.07 -9.94 14.49
N LEU A 382 11.08 -9.62 15.30
CA LEU A 382 12.50 -9.77 14.92
C LEU A 382 12.87 -11.23 14.59
N LYS A 383 12.38 -12.18 15.39
CA LYS A 383 12.58 -13.62 15.13
C LYS A 383 11.88 -14.08 13.84
N GLY A 384 10.87 -13.35 13.38
CA GLY A 384 10.08 -13.70 12.21
C GLY A 384 8.88 -14.60 12.49
N GLU A 385 8.52 -14.73 13.76
CA GLU A 385 7.33 -15.45 14.21
C GLU A 385 6.08 -14.60 14.02
N MET A 386 6.23 -13.26 14.07
CA MET A 386 5.19 -12.26 13.89
C MET A 386 5.62 -11.20 12.88
N SER A 387 4.67 -10.38 12.49
CA SER A 387 4.85 -9.13 11.74
C SER A 387 4.45 -7.95 12.65
N VAL A 388 4.88 -6.75 12.33
CA VAL A 388 4.41 -5.53 13.01
C VAL A 388 2.92 -5.35 12.77
N VAL A 389 2.47 -5.49 11.53
CA VAL A 389 1.05 -5.40 11.14
C VAL A 389 0.59 -6.72 10.52
N GLY A 390 -0.54 -7.23 10.99
CA GLY A 390 -1.11 -8.49 10.50
C GLY A 390 -2.43 -8.84 11.20
N ALA A 391 -2.97 -10.01 10.89
CA ALA A 391 -4.12 -10.57 11.60
C ALA A 391 -3.77 -10.79 13.09
N ARG A 392 -4.75 -10.66 13.99
CA ARG A 392 -4.50 -10.85 15.42
C ARG A 392 -4.10 -12.31 15.72
N PRO A 393 -3.03 -12.55 16.53
CA PRO A 393 -2.62 -13.92 16.89
C PRO A 393 -3.74 -14.70 17.59
N ILE A 394 -4.02 -15.92 17.11
CA ILE A 394 -5.05 -16.81 17.64
C ILE A 394 -4.44 -18.11 18.16
N VAL A 395 -5.18 -18.80 19.02
CA VAL A 395 -4.87 -20.17 19.48
C VAL A 395 -5.30 -21.18 18.40
N GLY A 396 -4.73 -22.37 18.41
CA GLY A 396 -5.01 -23.43 17.42
C GLY A 396 -6.50 -23.70 17.21
N LYS A 397 -7.26 -23.86 18.31
CA LYS A 397 -8.72 -24.05 18.27
C LYS A 397 -9.46 -22.90 17.57
N GLY A 398 -8.99 -21.67 17.72
CA GLY A 398 -9.60 -20.50 17.06
C GLY A 398 -9.49 -20.54 15.55
N LEU A 399 -8.49 -21.24 15.00
CA LEU A 399 -8.33 -21.40 13.57
C LEU A 399 -9.46 -22.24 12.97
N THR A 400 -9.81 -23.36 13.62
CA THR A 400 -10.90 -24.26 13.19
C THR A 400 -12.27 -23.66 13.49
N ASP A 401 -12.47 -23.10 14.68
CA ASP A 401 -13.79 -22.68 15.18
C ASP A 401 -14.27 -21.38 14.55
N PHE A 402 -13.37 -20.41 14.33
CA PHE A 402 -13.74 -19.05 13.87
C PHE A 402 -13.35 -18.75 12.42
N TYR A 403 -12.13 -19.17 11.99
CA TYR A 403 -11.67 -18.84 10.63
C TYR A 403 -12.18 -19.80 9.56
N LYS A 404 -12.50 -21.04 9.91
CA LYS A 404 -13.16 -22.04 9.00
C LYS A 404 -12.48 -22.02 7.60
N GLU A 405 -13.22 -21.60 6.58
CA GLU A 405 -12.75 -21.49 5.18
C GLU A 405 -11.63 -20.46 5.01
N SER A 406 -11.56 -19.44 5.86
CA SER A 406 -10.49 -18.42 5.86
C SER A 406 -9.21 -18.88 6.55
N ALA A 407 -9.17 -20.09 7.15
CA ALA A 407 -8.00 -20.60 7.86
C ALA A 407 -6.75 -20.64 6.97
N GLY A 408 -6.90 -21.06 5.70
CA GLY A 408 -5.82 -21.07 4.73
C GLY A 408 -5.26 -19.66 4.47
N ARG A 409 -6.13 -18.66 4.36
CA ARG A 409 -5.73 -17.25 4.20
C ARG A 409 -5.00 -16.72 5.45
N TYR A 410 -5.52 -16.99 6.63
CA TYR A 410 -4.85 -16.64 7.89
C TYR A 410 -3.41 -17.20 7.92
N CYS A 411 -3.25 -18.47 7.59
CA CYS A 411 -1.95 -19.16 7.59
C CYS A 411 -1.00 -18.71 6.46
N SER A 412 -1.47 -17.94 5.48
CA SER A 412 -0.62 -17.40 4.40
C SER A 412 0.24 -16.22 4.85
N MET A 413 -0.08 -15.61 6.01
CA MET A 413 0.65 -14.45 6.56
C MET A 413 0.98 -14.65 8.04
N LYS A 414 2.03 -13.94 8.50
CA LYS A 414 2.37 -13.89 9.92
C LYS A 414 1.36 -13.02 10.67
N PRO A 415 0.96 -13.43 11.89
CA PRO A 415 0.09 -12.58 12.71
C PRO A 415 0.80 -11.30 13.13
N GLY A 416 0.03 -10.22 13.34
CA GLY A 416 0.55 -8.90 13.66
C GLY A 416 0.53 -8.56 15.14
N ILE A 417 1.46 -7.67 15.54
CA ILE A 417 1.41 -6.99 16.84
C ILE A 417 0.16 -6.10 16.85
N THR A 418 -0.09 -5.42 15.74
CA THR A 418 -1.32 -4.67 15.50
C THR A 418 -1.96 -5.10 14.17
N GLY A 419 -3.21 -4.70 13.97
CA GLY A 419 -3.94 -5.05 12.75
C GLY A 419 -5.25 -4.27 12.61
N PRO A 420 -5.96 -4.41 11.48
CA PRO A 420 -7.16 -3.60 11.22
C PRO A 420 -8.24 -3.74 12.29
N TRP A 421 -8.55 -4.97 12.72
CA TRP A 421 -9.56 -5.19 13.76
C TRP A 421 -9.15 -4.51 15.09
N GLN A 422 -7.89 -4.64 15.49
CA GLN A 422 -7.37 -4.04 16.73
C GLN A 422 -7.47 -2.52 16.72
N VAL A 423 -7.43 -1.90 15.54
CA VAL A 423 -7.50 -0.45 15.37
C VAL A 423 -8.95 0.05 15.26
N GLU A 424 -9.86 -0.72 14.66
CA GLU A 424 -11.22 -0.25 14.39
C GLU A 424 -12.24 -0.63 15.48
N ARG A 425 -12.18 -1.86 16.03
CA ARG A 425 -13.23 -2.37 16.96
C ARG A 425 -12.70 -3.24 18.12
N ARG A 426 -11.62 -2.84 18.79
CA ARG A 426 -10.97 -3.63 19.86
C ARG A 426 -11.88 -4.06 21.03
N SER A 427 -12.94 -3.32 21.30
CA SER A 427 -13.86 -3.57 22.45
C SER A 427 -15.05 -4.47 22.12
N ASP A 428 -15.37 -4.68 20.84
CA ASP A 428 -16.56 -5.43 20.46
C ASP A 428 -16.17 -6.88 20.09
N THR A 429 -16.23 -7.75 21.07
CA THR A 429 -15.83 -9.17 20.94
C THR A 429 -16.95 -10.08 20.39
N SER A 430 -18.14 -9.53 20.13
CA SER A 430 -19.32 -10.34 19.86
C SER A 430 -19.42 -10.86 18.42
N ASN A 431 -18.68 -10.28 17.46
CA ASN A 431 -18.81 -10.66 16.04
C ASN A 431 -17.48 -11.13 15.42
N TYR A 432 -17.20 -12.43 15.57
CA TYR A 432 -16.02 -13.07 15.00
C TYR A 432 -16.01 -13.04 13.46
N ASP A 433 -17.17 -13.11 12.81
CA ASP A 433 -17.24 -13.09 11.34
C ASP A 433 -16.75 -11.73 10.79
N GLU A 434 -17.12 -10.63 11.46
CA GLU A 434 -16.65 -9.29 11.11
C GLU A 434 -15.14 -9.17 11.28
N ARG A 435 -14.59 -9.73 12.34
CA ARG A 435 -13.15 -9.78 12.60
C ARG A 435 -12.42 -10.55 11.49
N VAL A 436 -12.92 -11.76 11.15
CA VAL A 436 -12.36 -12.59 10.07
C VAL A 436 -12.39 -11.81 8.76
N GLY A 437 -13.50 -11.13 8.47
CA GLY A 437 -13.64 -10.28 7.28
C GLY A 437 -12.59 -9.16 7.21
N MET A 438 -12.30 -8.50 8.34
CA MET A 438 -11.27 -7.45 8.40
C MET A 438 -9.86 -8.02 8.21
N ASP A 439 -9.57 -9.18 8.81
CA ASP A 439 -8.29 -9.85 8.67
C ASP A 439 -8.10 -10.35 7.23
N ASP A 440 -9.13 -10.95 6.62
CA ASP A 440 -9.14 -11.35 5.20
C ASP A 440 -8.92 -10.14 4.28
N TRP A 441 -9.63 -9.04 4.54
CA TRP A 441 -9.44 -7.81 3.77
C TRP A 441 -7.97 -7.34 3.82
N TYR A 442 -7.36 -7.39 5.01
CA TYR A 442 -5.96 -6.98 5.15
C TYR A 442 -5.02 -7.93 4.38
N ILE A 443 -5.23 -9.25 4.50
CA ILE A 443 -4.43 -10.26 3.81
C ILE A 443 -4.48 -10.05 2.29
N LEU A 444 -5.64 -9.64 1.77
CA LEU A 444 -5.84 -9.38 0.34
C LEU A 444 -5.38 -7.98 -0.11
N ASN A 445 -5.17 -7.03 0.84
CA ASN A 445 -4.89 -5.62 0.51
C ASN A 445 -3.66 -5.04 1.23
N TYR A 446 -2.80 -5.88 1.81
CA TYR A 446 -1.63 -5.40 2.54
C TYR A 446 -0.66 -4.65 1.62
N SER A 447 -0.11 -3.58 2.14
CA SER A 447 0.90 -2.77 1.45
C SER A 447 1.65 -1.95 2.51
N LEU A 448 2.82 -1.45 2.18
CA LEU A 448 3.58 -0.57 3.08
C LEU A 448 2.72 0.62 3.56
N TRP A 449 1.90 1.19 2.67
CA TRP A 449 1.03 2.32 3.00
C TRP A 449 -0.12 1.91 3.95
N THR A 450 -0.70 0.73 3.74
CA THR A 450 -1.72 0.15 4.63
C THR A 450 -1.12 -0.07 6.03
N ASP A 451 0.11 -0.62 6.08
CA ASP A 451 0.81 -0.85 7.35
C ASP A 451 1.06 0.46 8.10
N ILE A 452 1.59 1.49 7.42
CA ILE A 452 1.82 2.80 8.01
C ILE A 452 0.52 3.40 8.57
N LYS A 453 -0.58 3.34 7.81
CA LYS A 453 -1.90 3.81 8.25
C LYS A 453 -2.37 3.11 9.53
N ILE A 454 -2.24 1.78 9.59
CA ILE A 454 -2.64 0.98 10.75
C ILE A 454 -1.77 1.33 11.96
N ILE A 455 -0.45 1.47 11.78
CA ILE A 455 0.48 1.87 12.84
C ILE A 455 0.11 3.26 13.40
N LEU A 456 -0.12 4.25 12.52
CA LEU A 456 -0.51 5.61 12.95
C LEU A 456 -1.84 5.60 13.72
N LYS A 457 -2.82 4.84 13.26
CA LYS A 457 -4.10 4.66 13.97
C LYS A 457 -3.90 3.95 15.33
N THR A 458 -2.99 2.96 15.41
CA THR A 458 -2.63 2.25 16.66
C THR A 458 -2.06 3.25 17.67
N ILE A 459 -1.08 4.05 17.24
CA ILE A 459 -0.44 5.08 18.08
C ILE A 459 -1.50 6.05 18.62
N LYS A 460 -2.36 6.59 17.73
CA LYS A 460 -3.45 7.49 18.11
C LYS A 460 -4.35 6.84 19.16
N ARG A 461 -4.76 5.58 18.99
CA ARG A 461 -5.63 4.87 19.93
C ARG A 461 -4.99 4.66 21.31
N ILE A 462 -3.69 4.40 21.37
CA ILE A 462 -2.96 4.26 22.64
C ILE A 462 -3.07 5.58 23.42
N PHE A 463 -2.90 6.72 22.74
CA PHE A 463 -3.01 8.05 23.37
C PHE A 463 -4.45 8.41 23.76
N ASP A 464 -5.45 8.02 22.97
CA ASP A 464 -6.87 8.29 23.23
C ASP A 464 -7.42 7.43 24.40
N GLY A 465 -6.70 6.40 24.85
CA GLY A 465 -7.10 5.50 25.92
C GLY A 465 -8.36 4.66 25.63
N ARG A 466 -8.83 4.64 24.39
CA ARG A 466 -10.05 3.91 23.99
C ARG A 466 -9.73 2.46 23.60
N GLY A 467 -10.42 1.53 24.22
CA GLY A 467 -10.41 0.13 23.83
C GLY A 467 -9.43 -0.78 24.57
N ALA A 468 -8.95 -0.36 25.72
CA ALA A 468 -8.20 -1.22 26.63
C ALA A 468 -9.16 -1.81 27.68
N VAL A 469 -9.37 -3.13 27.65
CA VAL A 469 -10.16 -3.89 28.64
C VAL A 469 -9.25 -5.00 29.20
#